data_30c3e268ade8d5bd4261974a915f318f
#
_entry.id   30c3e268ade8d5bd4261974a915f318f
#
_cell.length_a   1.000
_cell.length_b   1.000
_cell.length_c   1.000
_cell.angle_alpha   90.00
_cell.angle_beta   90.00
_cell.angle_gamma   90.00
#
_symmetry.space_group_name_H-M   'P 1'
#
loop_
_entity.id
_entity.type
_entity.pdbx_description
1 polymer ?
#
loop_
_entity_poly.entity_id
_entity_poly.type
_entity_poly.pdbx_seq_one_letter_code
_entity_poly.pdbx_strand_id
1 'polypeptide(L)'
;MTVTGGFSPGSGQSGVSKAFIARDAADFLLPGAPAQNHPEASGRGVLLLADGSRHEGDLFGAATIAEGELVFTTNMTGYQESLTDPSFAGQVLTFTWPLLGNYGIAPGISESAGVWPRGVVCRELMMEPDHRHCIGTVHDLLLAHGVPGISGVDTRSVTRRVREYGVILSIFGPIEKEAEMAEILKNMKSPDLDDLADEVSRDDAVFLNEGATDEEGNPLPRVAALDCGIKYNILRELCSRFEVLWCPPDMDWDELCETYNIDALFCSNGPGDPAHPGKATDARHTLAKATKSGMPVMGICLGHQLMGLASGLRTYKLRYGHRGGNQPVLDLQTRKVSITSQNHGFAVEDPVKGMLAPHPSGANSGEVESLTGCDVEVRFINANDRTVEGLDVKGRPAFTIQYHPEACPGPHDANPLFDRFAKLVEEHMEVKADAKTR
;
A
#
# COMPACT_ATOMS: atom_id res chain seq x y z
N MET A 1 26.48 14.90 -32.92
CA MET A 1 25.11 15.43 -32.81
C MET A 1 24.53 14.90 -31.51
N THR A 2 24.56 15.75 -30.50
CA THR A 2 24.13 15.45 -29.13
C THR A 2 22.65 15.76 -29.02
N VAL A 3 21.80 14.77 -28.80
CA VAL A 3 20.38 14.98 -28.51
C VAL A 3 20.21 15.09 -27.00
N THR A 4 20.13 16.33 -26.52
CA THR A 4 19.72 16.67 -25.17
C THR A 4 18.21 16.82 -25.15
N GLY A 5 17.48 15.75 -24.84
CA GLY A 5 16.08 15.78 -24.49
C GLY A 5 15.95 15.90 -22.98
N GLY A 6 15.91 17.14 -22.46
CA GLY A 6 15.62 17.40 -21.07
C GLY A 6 14.13 17.18 -20.81
N PHE A 7 13.79 16.21 -19.97
CA PHE A 7 12.51 16.17 -19.27
C PHE A 7 12.55 17.26 -18.18
N SER A 8 11.85 18.34 -18.39
CA SER A 8 11.52 19.30 -17.32
C SER A 8 10.39 18.71 -16.49
N PRO A 9 10.57 18.45 -15.18
CA PRO A 9 9.45 18.23 -14.29
C PRO A 9 8.69 19.57 -14.18
N GLY A 10 7.36 19.51 -14.26
CA GLY A 10 6.50 20.66 -14.12
C GLY A 10 6.87 21.45 -12.85
N SER A 11 7.10 22.74 -13.04
CA SER A 11 7.32 23.73 -12.00
C SER A 11 6.04 23.91 -11.19
N GLY A 12 6.00 23.45 -9.95
CA GLY A 12 4.86 23.67 -9.06
C GLY A 12 4.83 22.76 -7.84
N GLN A 13 6.01 22.41 -7.28
CA GLN A 13 6.05 21.66 -6.02
C GLN A 13 6.77 22.51 -4.97
N SER A 14 6.06 22.86 -3.89
CA SER A 14 6.66 23.50 -2.73
C SER A 14 7.90 22.70 -2.26
N GLY A 15 9.05 23.35 -2.19
CA GLY A 15 10.33 22.70 -1.92
C GLY A 15 10.41 22.01 -0.54
N VAL A 16 9.46 22.28 0.36
CA VAL A 16 9.45 21.81 1.75
C VAL A 16 9.00 20.35 1.84
N SER A 17 7.96 19.93 1.09
CA SER A 17 7.44 18.55 1.17
C SER A 17 8.38 17.51 0.58
N LYS A 18 9.10 17.86 -0.51
CA LYS A 18 10.13 16.99 -1.09
C LYS A 18 11.34 16.84 -0.18
N ALA A 19 11.71 17.89 0.55
CA ALA A 19 12.86 17.87 1.45
C ALA A 19 12.58 17.05 2.72
N PHE A 20 11.33 17.06 3.25
CA PHE A 20 10.95 16.29 4.43
C PHE A 20 10.93 14.79 4.12
N ILE A 21 10.18 14.37 3.09
CA ILE A 21 10.07 12.95 2.72
C ILE A 21 11.39 12.40 2.15
N ALA A 22 12.20 13.25 1.51
CA ALA A 22 13.55 12.88 1.06
C ALA A 22 14.57 12.79 2.22
N ARG A 23 14.39 13.55 3.32
CA ARG A 23 15.23 13.41 4.52
C ARG A 23 15.01 12.06 5.21
N ASP A 24 13.75 11.70 5.47
CA ASP A 24 13.44 10.43 6.13
C ASP A 24 13.89 9.23 5.28
N ALA A 25 13.70 9.28 3.95
CA ALA A 25 14.19 8.25 3.06
C ALA A 25 15.72 8.22 2.91
N ALA A 26 16.41 9.38 3.03
CA ALA A 26 17.86 9.47 2.92
C ALA A 26 18.56 9.10 4.23
N ASP A 27 18.01 9.48 5.38
CA ASP A 27 18.53 9.10 6.70
C ASP A 27 18.48 7.59 6.92
N PHE A 28 17.58 6.91 6.22
CA PHE A 28 17.37 5.48 6.31
C PHE A 28 18.38 4.64 5.50
N LEU A 29 18.97 5.21 4.46
CA LEU A 29 19.90 4.54 3.54
C LEU A 29 21.32 5.09 3.61
N LEU A 30 21.59 6.08 4.47
CA LEU A 30 22.95 6.60 4.63
C LEU A 30 23.81 5.64 5.45
N PRO A 31 25.08 5.45 5.06
CA PRO A 31 26.08 4.82 5.91
C PRO A 31 26.25 5.65 7.19
N GLY A 32 25.58 5.27 8.27
CA GLY A 32 25.59 6.02 9.53
C GLY A 32 24.29 6.00 10.31
N ALA A 33 23.12 5.65 9.70
CA ALA A 33 22.01 5.13 10.48
C ALA A 33 22.55 3.97 11.33
N PRO A 34 22.20 3.86 12.64
CA PRO A 34 22.69 2.75 13.43
C PRO A 34 22.21 1.47 12.74
N ALA A 35 23.08 0.87 11.94
CA ALA A 35 22.88 -0.48 11.45
C ALA A 35 22.68 -1.29 12.73
N GLN A 36 21.45 -1.70 12.98
CA GLN A 36 21.26 -2.78 13.92
C GLN A 36 22.13 -3.88 13.34
N ASN A 37 23.14 -4.34 14.10
CA ASN A 37 24.08 -5.35 13.66
C ASN A 37 23.33 -6.68 13.53
N HIS A 38 22.53 -6.82 12.49
CA HIS A 38 21.90 -8.08 12.15
C HIS A 38 22.98 -9.00 11.60
N PRO A 39 23.06 -10.26 12.05
CA PRO A 39 23.94 -11.23 11.44
C PRO A 39 23.57 -11.39 9.96
N GLU A 40 24.59 -11.41 9.09
CA GLU A 40 24.43 -11.63 7.66
C GLU A 40 24.07 -13.08 7.36
N ALA A 41 23.04 -13.28 6.52
CA ALA A 41 22.66 -14.61 6.04
C ALA A 41 23.65 -15.11 4.99
N SER A 42 24.01 -16.38 5.10
CA SER A 42 24.86 -17.06 4.14
C SER A 42 24.56 -18.55 4.06
N GLY A 43 24.98 -19.19 2.98
CA GLY A 43 24.82 -20.64 2.79
C GLY A 43 23.48 -21.03 2.19
N ARG A 44 23.20 -22.34 2.24
CA ARG A 44 21.99 -22.92 1.65
C ARG A 44 20.78 -22.72 2.54
N GLY A 45 19.67 -22.39 1.91
CA GLY A 45 18.37 -22.26 2.56
C GLY A 45 17.31 -23.16 1.92
N VAL A 46 16.21 -23.31 2.61
CA VAL A 46 15.02 -24.02 2.13
C VAL A 46 13.76 -23.19 2.40
N LEU A 47 12.91 -23.10 1.41
CA LEU A 47 11.55 -22.56 1.49
C LEU A 47 10.58 -23.72 1.54
N LEU A 48 9.76 -23.76 2.61
CA LEU A 48 8.70 -24.74 2.84
C LEU A 48 7.35 -24.05 2.71
N LEU A 49 6.42 -24.68 2.00
CA LEU A 49 5.04 -24.22 1.83
C LEU A 49 4.08 -25.17 2.56
N ALA A 50 2.97 -24.63 3.06
CA ALA A 50 1.96 -25.44 3.78
C ALA A 50 1.29 -26.51 2.91
N ASP A 51 1.41 -26.44 1.57
CA ASP A 51 0.95 -27.49 0.66
C ASP A 51 1.93 -28.69 0.56
N GLY A 52 3.04 -28.65 1.30
CA GLY A 52 4.11 -29.65 1.28
C GLY A 52 5.20 -29.40 0.24
N SER A 53 5.11 -28.33 -0.54
CA SER A 53 6.14 -27.98 -1.52
C SER A 53 7.41 -27.50 -0.82
N ARG A 54 8.56 -27.83 -1.43
CA ARG A 54 9.91 -27.55 -0.92
C ARG A 54 10.78 -27.01 -2.04
N HIS A 55 11.46 -25.89 -1.78
CA HIS A 55 12.36 -25.25 -2.73
C HIS A 55 13.67 -24.89 -2.04
N GLU A 56 14.81 -25.24 -2.63
CA GLU A 56 16.12 -24.85 -2.13
C GLU A 56 16.63 -23.58 -2.83
N GLY A 57 17.51 -22.86 -2.11
CA GLY A 57 18.13 -21.66 -2.62
C GLY A 57 19.34 -21.23 -1.80
N ASP A 58 19.84 -20.04 -2.09
CA ASP A 58 20.95 -19.41 -1.36
C ASP A 58 20.41 -18.24 -0.55
N LEU A 59 20.77 -18.18 0.75
CA LEU A 59 20.31 -17.14 1.67
C LEU A 59 21.06 -15.83 1.45
N PHE A 60 20.36 -14.72 1.66
CA PHE A 60 20.91 -13.37 1.65
C PHE A 60 20.13 -12.46 2.62
N GLY A 61 20.60 -11.21 2.82
CA GLY A 61 20.02 -10.29 3.81
C GLY A 61 20.35 -10.71 5.24
N ALA A 62 19.39 -10.68 6.16
CA ALA A 62 19.60 -11.00 7.56
C ALA A 62 19.52 -12.51 7.84
N ALA A 63 20.32 -13.01 8.80
CA ALA A 63 20.34 -14.42 9.21
C ALA A 63 19.19 -14.75 10.18
N THR A 64 17.96 -14.57 9.70
CA THR A 64 16.72 -14.87 10.43
C THR A 64 15.87 -15.87 9.67
N ILE A 65 14.84 -16.42 10.32
CA ILE A 65 13.80 -17.21 9.66
C ILE A 65 12.67 -16.27 9.27
N ALA A 66 12.18 -16.38 8.04
CA ALA A 66 11.00 -15.70 7.58
C ALA A 66 9.79 -16.61 7.62
N GLU A 67 8.67 -16.12 8.15
CA GLU A 67 7.37 -16.78 8.13
C GLU A 67 6.28 -15.81 7.71
N GLY A 68 5.30 -16.27 6.95
CA GLY A 68 4.20 -15.42 6.48
C GLY A 68 3.41 -16.02 5.33
N GLU A 69 2.42 -15.27 4.86
CA GLU A 69 1.70 -15.62 3.64
C GLU A 69 2.57 -15.38 2.41
N LEU A 70 2.75 -16.44 1.61
CA LEU A 70 3.48 -16.35 0.36
C LEU A 70 2.63 -15.66 -0.70
N VAL A 71 3.10 -14.52 -1.13
CA VAL A 71 2.49 -13.73 -2.21
C VAL A 71 3.49 -13.49 -3.33
N PHE A 72 3.02 -13.04 -4.49
CA PHE A 72 3.90 -12.69 -5.59
C PHE A 72 3.52 -11.36 -6.22
N THR A 73 4.52 -10.62 -6.70
CA THR A 73 4.32 -9.44 -7.55
C THR A 73 4.75 -9.72 -8.99
N THR A 74 4.03 -9.14 -9.95
CA THR A 74 4.35 -9.23 -11.39
C THR A 74 5.10 -8.00 -11.91
N ASN A 75 5.49 -7.10 -11.03
CA ASN A 75 6.30 -5.93 -11.40
C ASN A 75 7.66 -6.37 -11.94
N MET A 76 8.06 -5.77 -13.07
CA MET A 76 9.38 -5.97 -13.68
C MET A 76 10.44 -5.02 -13.14
N THR A 77 10.00 -3.89 -12.56
CA THR A 77 10.82 -2.83 -11.98
C THR A 77 10.16 -2.37 -10.67
N GLY A 78 10.82 -1.52 -9.90
CA GLY A 78 10.23 -0.97 -8.66
C GLY A 78 10.29 -1.94 -7.48
N TYR A 79 11.35 -2.72 -7.40
CA TYR A 79 11.50 -3.66 -6.29
C TYR A 79 11.77 -2.94 -4.96
N GLN A 80 12.47 -1.80 -4.96
CA GLN A 80 12.69 -0.99 -3.74
C GLN A 80 11.37 -0.44 -3.22
N GLU A 81 10.55 0.11 -4.11
CA GLU A 81 9.21 0.58 -3.81
C GLU A 81 8.33 -0.55 -3.26
N SER A 82 8.38 -1.75 -3.87
CA SER A 82 7.65 -2.91 -3.37
C SER A 82 8.16 -3.41 -2.01
N LEU A 83 9.46 -3.40 -1.77
CA LEU A 83 10.05 -3.81 -0.49
C LEU A 83 9.71 -2.84 0.65
N THR A 84 9.53 -1.57 0.32
CA THR A 84 9.22 -0.51 1.29
C THR A 84 7.73 -0.13 1.35
N ASP A 85 6.86 -0.85 0.62
CA ASP A 85 5.40 -0.68 0.68
C ASP A 85 4.86 -1.37 1.95
N PRO A 86 4.26 -0.62 2.90
CA PRO A 86 3.72 -1.18 4.14
C PRO A 86 2.64 -2.24 3.92
N SER A 87 1.95 -2.21 2.78
CA SER A 87 0.90 -3.19 2.44
C SER A 87 1.42 -4.63 2.28
N PHE A 88 2.76 -4.84 2.27
CA PHE A 88 3.35 -6.19 2.31
C PHE A 88 3.68 -6.70 3.72
N ALA A 89 3.34 -5.99 4.79
CA ALA A 89 3.53 -6.49 6.15
C ALA A 89 2.82 -7.85 6.34
N GLY A 90 3.44 -8.75 7.10
CA GLY A 90 2.94 -10.12 7.32
C GLY A 90 3.18 -11.10 6.15
N GLN A 91 3.74 -10.66 5.03
CA GLN A 91 3.85 -11.46 3.80
C GLN A 91 5.30 -11.84 3.46
N VAL A 92 5.49 -13.01 2.85
CA VAL A 92 6.72 -13.41 2.17
C VAL A 92 6.56 -13.08 0.68
N LEU A 93 7.33 -12.12 0.20
CA LEU A 93 7.18 -11.55 -1.14
C LEU A 93 8.04 -12.29 -2.17
N THR A 94 7.39 -12.87 -3.18
CA THR A 94 8.06 -13.50 -4.32
C THR A 94 8.06 -12.55 -5.52
N PHE A 95 9.25 -12.26 -6.05
CA PHE A 95 9.40 -11.55 -7.31
C PHE A 95 9.32 -12.52 -8.49
N THR A 96 8.32 -12.35 -9.37
CA THR A 96 8.16 -13.19 -10.57
C THR A 96 9.14 -12.82 -11.66
N TRP A 97 9.60 -11.56 -11.70
CA TRP A 97 10.68 -11.13 -12.57
C TRP A 97 11.99 -11.81 -12.12
N PRO A 98 12.70 -12.48 -13.00
CA PRO A 98 13.79 -13.37 -12.59
C PRO A 98 14.97 -12.65 -11.94
N LEU A 99 15.25 -11.39 -12.31
CA LEU A 99 16.42 -10.64 -11.87
C LEU A 99 16.02 -9.58 -10.83
N LEU A 100 16.52 -9.69 -9.60
CA LEU A 100 16.30 -8.74 -8.52
C LEU A 100 17.59 -7.97 -8.20
N GLY A 101 17.50 -6.64 -8.05
CA GLY A 101 18.62 -5.81 -7.60
C GLY A 101 19.52 -5.25 -8.69
N ASN A 102 19.21 -5.41 -9.99
CA ASN A 102 20.07 -5.04 -11.11
C ASN A 102 20.41 -3.54 -11.20
N TYR A 103 19.59 -2.64 -10.68
CA TYR A 103 19.88 -1.20 -10.60
C TYR A 103 20.16 -0.72 -9.17
N GLY A 104 20.28 -1.62 -8.20
CA GLY A 104 20.59 -1.32 -6.80
C GLY A 104 19.47 -0.58 -6.08
N ILE A 105 19.85 0.07 -4.99
CA ILE A 105 18.98 0.90 -4.16
C ILE A 105 19.35 2.38 -4.40
N ALA A 106 18.34 3.22 -4.52
CA ALA A 106 18.51 4.65 -4.77
C ALA A 106 17.78 5.51 -3.72
N PRO A 107 18.30 6.71 -3.38
CA PRO A 107 17.64 7.60 -2.42
C PRO A 107 16.34 8.18 -3.00
N GLY A 108 15.35 8.42 -2.13
CA GLY A 108 14.12 9.16 -2.46
C GLY A 108 13.06 8.40 -3.23
N ILE A 109 13.24 7.07 -3.45
CA ILE A 109 12.25 6.22 -4.12
C ILE A 109 11.59 5.20 -3.21
N SER A 110 12.00 5.11 -1.94
CA SER A 110 11.31 4.30 -0.94
C SER A 110 9.90 4.83 -0.68
N GLU A 111 8.99 3.92 -0.37
CA GLU A 111 7.58 4.22 -0.12
C GLU A 111 7.24 4.31 1.38
N SER A 112 8.22 4.02 2.24
CA SER A 112 8.15 4.24 3.69
C SER A 112 9.55 4.18 4.31
N ALA A 113 9.63 4.32 5.63
CA ALA A 113 10.87 4.22 6.40
C ALA A 113 11.32 2.77 6.64
N GLY A 114 10.54 1.75 6.30
CA GLY A 114 10.81 0.34 6.60
C GLY A 114 10.87 -0.58 5.38
N VAL A 115 11.35 -1.80 5.61
CA VAL A 115 11.17 -2.94 4.72
C VAL A 115 10.16 -3.87 5.39
N TRP A 116 9.02 -4.06 4.77
CA TRP A 116 7.85 -4.65 5.42
C TRP A 116 7.58 -6.13 5.14
N PRO A 117 7.93 -6.68 3.95
CA PRO A 117 7.83 -8.12 3.77
C PRO A 117 8.63 -8.86 4.85
N ARG A 118 8.05 -9.91 5.41
CA ARG A 118 8.71 -10.78 6.41
C ARG A 118 9.91 -11.52 5.80
N GLY A 119 9.94 -11.66 4.48
CA GLY A 119 11.04 -12.26 3.73
C GLY A 119 10.86 -12.10 2.23
N VAL A 120 11.95 -12.30 1.49
CA VAL A 120 12.02 -12.10 0.04
C VAL A 120 12.45 -13.35 -0.68
N VAL A 121 11.70 -13.71 -1.74
CA VAL A 121 11.99 -14.86 -2.60
C VAL A 121 12.25 -14.38 -4.03
N CYS A 122 13.39 -14.73 -4.60
CA CYS A 122 13.73 -14.39 -5.98
C CYS A 122 14.43 -15.53 -6.73
N ARG A 123 14.44 -15.42 -8.06
CA ARG A 123 15.17 -16.36 -8.91
C ARG A 123 16.66 -16.07 -8.92
N GLU A 124 17.02 -14.81 -9.10
CA GLU A 124 18.41 -14.37 -9.21
C GLU A 124 18.58 -13.01 -8.52
N LEU A 125 19.57 -12.93 -7.64
CA LEU A 125 19.94 -11.72 -6.92
C LEU A 125 21.19 -11.12 -7.53
N MET A 126 21.14 -9.82 -7.89
CA MET A 126 22.29 -9.07 -8.36
C MET A 126 23.05 -8.44 -7.19
N MET A 127 24.28 -8.87 -6.98
CA MET A 127 25.18 -8.35 -5.92
C MET A 127 26.06 -7.19 -6.40
N GLU A 128 26.18 -7.01 -7.72
CA GLU A 128 26.95 -5.92 -8.33
C GLU A 128 26.02 -5.09 -9.25
N PRO A 129 25.14 -4.26 -8.65
CA PRO A 129 24.24 -3.43 -9.44
C PRO A 129 24.99 -2.35 -10.22
N ASP A 130 24.50 -2.02 -11.42
CA ASP A 130 25.05 -0.95 -12.26
C ASP A 130 24.00 0.11 -12.59
N HIS A 131 23.97 1.18 -11.83
CA HIS A 131 23.11 2.33 -12.10
C HIS A 131 23.69 3.61 -11.47
N ARG A 132 23.58 4.75 -12.16
CA ARG A 132 24.12 6.06 -11.74
C ARG A 132 23.64 6.56 -10.36
N HIS A 133 22.48 6.11 -9.89
CA HIS A 133 21.90 6.50 -8.60
C HIS A 133 22.02 5.39 -7.54
N CYS A 134 22.70 4.29 -7.86
CA CYS A 134 22.89 3.19 -6.93
C CYS A 134 23.76 3.62 -5.74
N ILE A 135 23.26 3.40 -4.52
CA ILE A 135 23.96 3.65 -3.26
C ILE A 135 24.18 2.36 -2.44
N GLY A 136 23.62 1.24 -2.85
CA GLY A 136 23.72 -0.05 -2.18
C GLY A 136 22.98 -1.16 -2.93
N THR A 137 23.06 -2.36 -2.40
CA THR A 137 22.39 -3.54 -2.97
C THR A 137 21.06 -3.82 -2.26
N VAL A 138 20.22 -4.67 -2.85
CA VAL A 138 19.04 -5.22 -2.16
C VAL A 138 19.45 -6.02 -0.94
N HIS A 139 20.59 -6.76 -1.01
CA HIS A 139 21.14 -7.47 0.13
C HIS A 139 21.40 -6.53 1.32
N ASP A 140 22.08 -5.39 1.09
CA ASP A 140 22.39 -4.40 2.13
C ASP A 140 21.11 -3.81 2.75
N LEU A 141 20.12 -3.50 1.91
CA LEU A 141 18.83 -2.99 2.36
C LEU A 141 18.14 -3.98 3.30
N LEU A 142 18.03 -5.25 2.89
CA LEU A 142 17.39 -6.28 3.71
C LEU A 142 18.16 -6.54 5.00
N LEU A 143 19.49 -6.59 4.93
CA LEU A 143 20.35 -6.77 6.09
C LEU A 143 20.16 -5.64 7.11
N ALA A 144 20.12 -4.39 6.65
CA ALA A 144 19.92 -3.23 7.52
C ALA A 144 18.57 -3.26 8.26
N HIS A 145 17.56 -3.91 7.67
CA HIS A 145 16.21 -4.04 8.23
C HIS A 145 15.93 -5.36 8.92
N GLY A 146 16.92 -6.25 9.03
CA GLY A 146 16.72 -7.55 9.67
C GLY A 146 15.84 -8.53 8.87
N VAL A 147 15.66 -8.29 7.57
CA VAL A 147 14.82 -9.10 6.69
C VAL A 147 15.66 -10.15 5.95
N PRO A 148 15.28 -11.44 5.97
CA PRO A 148 15.97 -12.48 5.22
C PRO A 148 15.48 -12.55 3.77
N GLY A 149 16.33 -13.07 2.89
CA GLY A 149 16.02 -13.39 1.53
C GLY A 149 16.51 -14.78 1.11
N ILE A 150 15.87 -15.38 0.10
CA ILE A 150 16.30 -16.61 -0.53
C ILE A 150 16.28 -16.45 -2.05
N SER A 151 17.42 -16.72 -2.70
CA SER A 151 17.62 -16.65 -4.16
C SER A 151 17.84 -18.05 -4.74
N GLY A 152 17.81 -18.17 -6.08
CA GLY A 152 17.94 -19.46 -6.74
C GLY A 152 16.67 -20.31 -6.78
N VAL A 153 15.56 -19.79 -6.25
CA VAL A 153 14.27 -20.48 -6.20
C VAL A 153 13.58 -20.46 -7.57
N ASP A 154 12.90 -21.52 -7.94
CA ASP A 154 12.01 -21.53 -9.10
C ASP A 154 10.72 -20.74 -8.80
N THR A 155 10.83 -19.41 -8.92
CA THR A 155 9.72 -18.48 -8.65
C THR A 155 8.53 -18.69 -9.59
N ARG A 156 8.72 -19.26 -10.79
CA ARG A 156 7.62 -19.65 -11.67
C ARG A 156 6.82 -20.80 -11.10
N SER A 157 7.48 -21.84 -10.57
CA SER A 157 6.82 -22.96 -9.88
C SER A 157 6.04 -22.46 -8.67
N VAL A 158 6.66 -21.62 -7.82
CA VAL A 158 6.04 -20.99 -6.65
C VAL A 158 4.79 -20.19 -7.04
N THR A 159 4.90 -19.31 -8.03
CA THR A 159 3.77 -18.49 -8.52
C THR A 159 2.61 -19.34 -9.04
N ARG A 160 2.90 -20.43 -9.76
CA ARG A 160 1.86 -21.36 -10.22
C ARG A 160 1.12 -22.01 -9.06
N ARG A 161 1.82 -22.38 -7.99
CA ARG A 161 1.21 -22.92 -6.77
C ARG A 161 0.25 -21.93 -6.12
N VAL A 162 0.69 -20.69 -5.90
CA VAL A 162 -0.16 -19.65 -5.32
C VAL A 162 -1.40 -19.39 -6.20
N ARG A 163 -1.27 -19.39 -7.53
CA ARG A 163 -2.42 -19.24 -8.43
C ARG A 163 -3.38 -20.41 -8.40
N GLU A 164 -2.87 -21.63 -8.23
CA GLU A 164 -3.67 -22.85 -8.21
C GLU A 164 -4.39 -23.07 -6.88
N TYR A 165 -3.72 -22.84 -5.76
CA TYR A 165 -4.23 -23.15 -4.42
C TYR A 165 -4.71 -21.95 -3.62
N GLY A 166 -4.34 -20.74 -4.03
CA GLY A 166 -4.54 -19.50 -3.28
C GLY A 166 -3.30 -19.10 -2.51
N VAL A 167 -3.42 -18.10 -1.64
CA VAL A 167 -2.34 -17.70 -0.73
C VAL A 167 -1.99 -18.85 0.19
N ILE A 168 -0.70 -19.14 0.33
CA ILE A 168 -0.18 -20.30 1.06
C ILE A 168 0.74 -19.81 2.18
N LEU A 169 0.59 -20.34 3.39
CA LEU A 169 1.55 -20.09 4.46
C LEU A 169 2.91 -20.69 4.10
N SER A 170 3.96 -19.97 4.42
CA SER A 170 5.33 -20.32 4.07
C SER A 170 6.31 -19.95 5.17
N ILE A 171 7.42 -20.67 5.19
CA ILE A 171 8.56 -20.41 6.07
C ILE A 171 9.84 -20.72 5.31
N PHE A 172 10.87 -19.89 5.48
CA PHE A 172 12.19 -20.21 4.95
C PHE A 172 13.32 -19.75 5.87
N GLY A 173 14.45 -20.42 5.74
CA GLY A 173 15.66 -20.14 6.50
C GLY A 173 16.76 -21.15 6.20
N PRO A 174 17.77 -21.28 7.08
CA PRO A 174 18.87 -22.22 6.90
C PRO A 174 18.37 -23.66 6.75
N ILE A 175 18.94 -24.41 5.79
CA ILE A 175 18.52 -25.77 5.48
C ILE A 175 18.72 -26.71 6.68
N GLU A 176 19.69 -26.44 7.56
CA GLU A 176 19.96 -27.19 8.77
C GLU A 176 18.81 -27.11 9.79
N LYS A 177 17.96 -26.08 9.66
CA LYS A 177 16.77 -25.88 10.50
C LYS A 177 15.47 -26.38 9.85
N GLU A 178 15.55 -27.12 8.75
CA GLU A 178 14.37 -27.56 7.98
C GLU A 178 13.33 -28.29 8.86
N ALA A 179 13.77 -29.20 9.75
CA ALA A 179 12.86 -29.92 10.62
C ALA A 179 12.15 -29.02 11.64
N GLU A 180 12.86 -28.04 12.20
CA GLU A 180 12.31 -27.02 13.10
C GLU A 180 11.27 -26.17 12.38
N MET A 181 11.63 -25.65 11.20
CA MET A 181 10.74 -24.84 10.36
C MET A 181 9.48 -25.60 9.92
N ALA A 182 9.61 -26.89 9.59
CA ALA A 182 8.47 -27.72 9.24
C ALA A 182 7.47 -27.88 10.41
N GLU A 183 7.95 -27.91 11.64
CA GLU A 183 7.09 -27.99 12.83
C GLU A 183 6.44 -26.63 13.14
N ILE A 184 7.17 -25.52 12.95
CA ILE A 184 6.59 -24.16 13.05
C ILE A 184 5.47 -24.00 12.03
N LEU A 185 5.72 -24.34 10.75
CA LEU A 185 4.75 -24.18 9.65
C LEU A 185 3.43 -24.92 9.91
N LYS A 186 3.45 -26.09 10.52
CA LYS A 186 2.24 -26.86 10.87
C LYS A 186 1.33 -26.13 11.86
N ASN A 187 1.91 -25.32 12.74
CA ASN A 187 1.22 -24.62 13.81
C ASN A 187 1.00 -23.12 13.48
N MET A 188 1.51 -22.67 12.34
CA MET A 188 1.46 -21.28 11.92
C MET A 188 0.02 -20.85 11.62
N LYS A 189 -0.33 -19.66 12.06
CA LYS A 189 -1.61 -19.01 11.77
C LYS A 189 -1.45 -18.00 10.64
N SER A 190 -2.58 -17.64 9.99
CA SER A 190 -2.57 -16.56 9.00
C SER A 190 -2.21 -15.23 9.68
N PRO A 191 -1.32 -14.43 9.09
CA PRO A 191 -1.04 -13.06 9.56
C PRO A 191 -2.27 -12.13 9.55
N ASP A 192 -3.33 -12.47 8.82
CA ASP A 192 -4.58 -11.70 8.84
C ASP A 192 -5.29 -11.71 10.22
N LEU A 193 -4.83 -12.55 11.15
CA LEU A 193 -5.32 -12.59 12.52
C LEU A 193 -4.62 -11.58 13.43
N ASP A 194 -3.61 -10.88 12.92
CA ASP A 194 -2.85 -9.86 13.62
C ASP A 194 -3.26 -8.45 13.14
N ASP A 195 -3.12 -7.44 13.99
CA ASP A 195 -3.33 -6.04 13.60
C ASP A 195 -2.10 -5.50 12.85
N LEU A 196 -1.97 -5.91 11.60
CA LEU A 196 -0.85 -5.51 10.75
C LEU A 196 -0.84 -4.01 10.44
N ALA A 197 -2.00 -3.35 10.48
CA ALA A 197 -2.08 -1.92 10.25
C ALA A 197 -1.51 -1.12 11.44
N ASP A 198 -1.66 -1.62 12.67
CA ASP A 198 -1.03 -1.00 13.85
C ASP A 198 0.51 -1.09 13.80
N GLU A 199 1.06 -2.17 13.23
CA GLU A 199 2.52 -2.32 13.07
C GLU A 199 3.14 -1.25 12.16
N VAL A 200 2.38 -0.70 11.21
CA VAL A 200 2.89 0.17 10.13
C VAL A 200 2.40 1.61 10.22
N SER A 201 1.36 1.87 11.02
CA SER A 201 0.79 3.20 11.19
C SER A 201 1.59 4.03 12.20
N ARG A 202 1.39 5.34 12.17
CA ARG A 202 1.99 6.25 13.14
C ARG A 202 1.11 6.42 14.38
N ASP A 203 1.71 6.87 15.47
CA ASP A 203 1.03 7.12 16.75
C ASP A 203 0.70 8.59 17.00
N ASP A 204 1.32 9.53 16.25
CA ASP A 204 1.17 10.97 16.45
C ASP A 204 0.73 11.68 15.17
N ALA A 205 0.12 12.86 15.31
CA ALA A 205 -0.27 13.71 14.19
C ALA A 205 0.81 14.76 13.90
N VAL A 206 1.12 14.97 12.61
CA VAL A 206 2.11 15.97 12.18
C VAL A 206 1.69 16.65 10.88
N PHE A 207 1.89 17.95 10.77
CA PHE A 207 1.81 18.65 9.51
C PHE A 207 3.09 18.45 8.68
N LEU A 208 2.92 18.03 7.42
CA LEU A 208 4.06 17.82 6.52
C LEU A 208 4.54 19.11 5.84
N ASN A 209 3.62 20.02 5.56
CA ASN A 209 3.85 21.27 4.82
C ASN A 209 2.98 22.41 5.40
N GLU A 210 3.05 22.60 6.72
CA GLU A 210 2.28 23.62 7.43
C GLU A 210 2.46 25.00 6.82
N GLY A 211 1.34 25.72 6.60
CA GLY A 211 1.32 27.02 5.99
C GLY A 211 1.54 27.02 4.48
N ALA A 212 1.36 25.87 3.81
CA ALA A 212 1.47 25.79 2.35
C ALA A 212 0.45 26.68 1.64
N THR A 213 0.90 27.32 0.55
CA THR A 213 0.08 28.25 -0.27
C THR A 213 0.13 27.83 -1.73
N ASP A 214 -0.88 28.27 -2.49
CA ASP A 214 -0.90 28.22 -3.95
C ASP A 214 0.08 29.24 -4.59
N GLU A 215 0.13 29.31 -5.92
CA GLU A 215 1.00 30.24 -6.67
C GLU A 215 0.62 31.72 -6.44
N GLU A 216 -0.64 32.00 -6.08
CA GLU A 216 -1.18 33.33 -5.76
C GLU A 216 -0.96 33.72 -4.29
N GLY A 217 -0.48 32.79 -3.44
CA GLY A 217 -0.22 33.00 -2.03
C GLY A 217 -1.43 32.75 -1.12
N ASN A 218 -2.51 32.14 -1.64
CA ASN A 218 -3.64 31.72 -0.81
C ASN A 218 -3.32 30.42 -0.05
N PRO A 219 -3.79 30.25 1.20
CA PRO A 219 -3.62 29.01 1.92
C PRO A 219 -4.23 27.81 1.19
N LEU A 220 -3.49 26.70 1.11
CA LEU A 220 -4.04 25.46 0.57
C LEU A 220 -5.09 24.87 1.53
N PRO A 221 -6.13 24.18 1.01
CA PRO A 221 -7.07 23.43 1.85
C PRO A 221 -6.35 22.39 2.69
N ARG A 222 -6.82 22.15 3.91
CA ARG A 222 -6.22 21.22 4.85
C ARG A 222 -6.85 19.84 4.76
N VAL A 223 -6.05 18.82 4.48
CA VAL A 223 -6.48 17.42 4.39
C VAL A 223 -5.88 16.62 5.54
N ALA A 224 -6.71 15.93 6.32
CA ALA A 224 -6.24 14.90 7.23
C ALA A 224 -6.05 13.59 6.46
N ALA A 225 -4.84 13.03 6.53
CA ALA A 225 -4.46 11.75 5.94
C ALA A 225 -4.34 10.71 7.07
N LEU A 226 -5.38 9.86 7.22
CA LEU A 226 -5.38 8.75 8.15
C LEU A 226 -4.38 7.69 7.69
N ASP A 227 -3.41 7.38 8.54
CA ASP A 227 -2.30 6.48 8.25
C ASP A 227 -2.64 5.04 8.65
N CYS A 228 -3.02 4.22 7.67
CA CYS A 228 -3.16 2.78 7.85
C CYS A 228 -1.94 2.00 7.32
N GLY A 229 -0.84 2.68 7.02
CA GLY A 229 0.34 2.18 6.31
C GLY A 229 0.54 2.94 4.99
N ILE A 230 0.52 4.27 5.06
CA ILE A 230 0.53 5.15 3.89
C ILE A 230 1.87 5.08 3.13
N LYS A 231 1.80 5.00 1.81
CA LYS A 231 2.97 5.13 0.94
C LYS A 231 3.39 6.58 0.80
N TYR A 232 4.71 6.82 0.83
CA TYR A 232 5.26 8.18 0.70
C TYR A 232 4.86 8.87 -0.60
N ASN A 233 4.63 8.13 -1.69
CA ASN A 233 4.17 8.76 -2.92
C ASN A 233 2.74 9.30 -2.83
N ILE A 234 1.87 8.70 -2.01
CA ILE A 234 0.57 9.27 -1.69
C ILE A 234 0.74 10.61 -0.95
N LEU A 235 1.62 10.68 0.04
CA LEU A 235 1.89 11.93 0.75
C LEU A 235 2.46 13.01 -0.19
N ARG A 236 3.34 12.63 -1.14
CA ARG A 236 3.86 13.56 -2.17
C ARG A 236 2.73 14.12 -3.05
N GLU A 237 1.81 13.26 -3.50
CA GLU A 237 0.65 13.66 -4.30
C GLU A 237 -0.31 14.57 -3.51
N LEU A 238 -0.56 14.26 -2.25
CA LEU A 238 -1.39 15.12 -1.39
C LEU A 238 -0.71 16.47 -1.09
N CYS A 239 0.56 16.47 -0.68
CA CYS A 239 1.30 17.70 -0.38
C CYS A 239 1.49 18.63 -1.59
N SER A 240 1.37 18.13 -2.82
CA SER A 240 1.40 18.96 -4.02
C SER A 240 0.11 19.74 -4.25
N ARG A 241 -0.98 19.44 -3.52
CA ARG A 241 -2.31 20.02 -3.69
C ARG A 241 -2.91 20.60 -2.40
N PHE A 242 -2.44 20.12 -1.24
CA PHE A 242 -3.05 20.39 0.05
C PHE A 242 -2.00 20.68 1.13
N GLU A 243 -2.44 21.35 2.20
CA GLU A 243 -1.78 21.29 3.49
C GLU A 243 -2.15 19.95 4.16
N VAL A 244 -1.18 19.10 4.47
CA VAL A 244 -1.43 17.71 4.88
C VAL A 244 -1.14 17.52 6.37
N LEU A 245 -2.17 17.13 7.12
CA LEU A 245 -2.05 16.57 8.46
C LEU A 245 -1.94 15.05 8.33
N TRP A 246 -0.75 14.49 8.52
CA TRP A 246 -0.52 13.05 8.58
C TRP A 246 -0.75 12.56 10.00
N CYS A 247 -1.73 11.69 10.21
CA CYS A 247 -2.23 11.36 11.54
C CYS A 247 -2.60 9.87 11.71
N PRO A 248 -2.70 9.37 12.96
CA PRO A 248 -3.13 8.00 13.24
C PRO A 248 -4.49 7.66 12.60
N PRO A 249 -4.75 6.38 12.29
CA PRO A 249 -6.00 5.97 11.64
C PRO A 249 -7.22 6.11 12.57
N ASP A 250 -7.04 6.01 13.89
CA ASP A 250 -8.05 6.10 14.93
C ASP A 250 -8.27 7.53 15.45
N MET A 251 -7.71 8.54 14.77
CA MET A 251 -7.87 9.95 15.15
C MET A 251 -9.34 10.34 15.31
N ASP A 252 -9.66 10.99 16.42
CA ASP A 252 -11.03 11.39 16.72
C ASP A 252 -11.55 12.46 15.75
N TRP A 253 -12.79 12.30 15.30
CA TRP A 253 -13.42 13.19 14.35
C TRP A 253 -13.58 14.63 14.87
N ASP A 254 -13.94 14.78 16.14
CA ASP A 254 -14.19 16.11 16.73
C ASP A 254 -12.85 16.83 16.91
N GLU A 255 -11.78 16.10 17.24
CA GLU A 255 -10.42 16.63 17.29
C GLU A 255 -9.95 17.09 15.90
N LEU A 256 -10.17 16.30 14.85
CA LEU A 256 -9.85 16.67 13.46
C LEU A 256 -10.56 17.98 13.03
N CYS A 257 -11.83 18.14 13.42
CA CYS A 257 -12.61 19.32 13.02
C CYS A 257 -12.32 20.54 13.88
N GLU A 258 -12.22 20.39 15.21
CA GLU A 258 -12.17 21.52 16.14
C GLU A 258 -10.74 22.00 16.40
N THR A 259 -9.79 21.06 16.50
CA THR A 259 -8.39 21.38 16.78
C THR A 259 -7.59 21.62 15.50
N TYR A 260 -7.72 20.72 14.54
CA TYR A 260 -6.94 20.78 13.29
C TYR A 260 -7.65 21.52 12.16
N ASN A 261 -8.98 21.74 12.26
CA ASN A 261 -9.80 22.48 11.32
C ASN A 261 -9.60 22.01 9.88
N ILE A 262 -9.83 20.72 9.64
CA ILE A 262 -9.66 20.07 8.33
C ILE A 262 -10.79 20.46 7.36
N ASP A 263 -10.49 20.44 6.07
CA ASP A 263 -11.42 20.69 4.96
C ASP A 263 -11.78 19.43 4.17
N ALA A 264 -10.96 18.38 4.28
CA ALA A 264 -11.21 17.10 3.65
C ALA A 264 -10.52 15.95 4.41
N LEU A 265 -10.97 14.71 4.16
CA LEU A 265 -10.44 13.51 4.78
C LEU A 265 -9.90 12.56 3.69
N PHE A 266 -8.72 12.02 3.94
CA PHE A 266 -8.11 10.97 3.16
C PHE A 266 -7.85 9.75 4.03
N CYS A 267 -8.16 8.54 3.54
CA CYS A 267 -7.83 7.29 4.22
C CYS A 267 -6.91 6.45 3.33
N SER A 268 -5.77 6.06 3.88
CA SER A 268 -4.68 5.48 3.12
C SER A 268 -4.84 3.98 2.80
N ASN A 269 -3.90 3.47 2.02
CA ASN A 269 -3.60 2.05 1.89
C ASN A 269 -3.06 1.47 3.21
N GLY A 270 -2.96 0.14 3.27
CA GLY A 270 -2.37 -0.56 4.40
C GLY A 270 -2.49 -2.08 4.28
N PRO A 271 -1.84 -2.83 5.17
CA PRO A 271 -1.88 -4.28 5.22
C PRO A 271 -3.08 -4.84 6.00
N GLY A 272 -3.24 -6.15 5.94
CA GLY A 272 -4.12 -6.93 6.82
C GLY A 272 -5.57 -7.05 6.34
N ASP A 273 -6.38 -7.66 7.19
CA ASP A 273 -7.82 -7.82 6.97
C ASP A 273 -8.55 -6.53 7.36
N PRO A 274 -9.29 -5.87 6.45
CA PRO A 274 -10.05 -4.65 6.76
C PRO A 274 -11.13 -4.86 7.84
N ALA A 275 -11.54 -6.10 8.07
CA ALA A 275 -12.53 -6.44 9.11
C ALA A 275 -11.88 -6.82 10.46
N HIS A 276 -10.54 -6.89 10.53
CA HIS A 276 -9.84 -7.17 11.79
C HIS A 276 -10.07 -6.02 12.80
N PRO A 277 -10.44 -6.30 14.05
CA PRO A 277 -10.59 -5.26 15.08
C PRO A 277 -9.25 -4.59 15.39
N GLY A 278 -9.17 -3.26 15.29
CA GLY A 278 -7.95 -2.49 15.56
C GLY A 278 -8.07 -1.05 15.08
N LYS A 279 -6.99 -0.28 15.21
CA LYS A 279 -6.96 1.17 14.89
C LYS A 279 -7.43 1.46 13.45
N ALA A 280 -6.99 0.69 12.46
CA ALA A 280 -7.43 0.90 11.08
C ALA A 280 -8.94 0.67 10.91
N THR A 281 -9.49 -0.34 11.58
CA THR A 281 -10.93 -0.61 11.53
C THR A 281 -11.73 0.50 12.20
N ASP A 282 -11.19 1.16 13.21
CA ASP A 282 -11.82 2.29 13.89
C ASP A 282 -11.91 3.52 12.98
N ALA A 283 -11.03 3.69 12.00
CA ALA A 283 -11.12 4.72 10.96
C ALA A 283 -12.48 4.74 10.23
N ARG A 284 -13.23 3.61 10.20
CA ARG A 284 -14.60 3.54 9.65
C ARG A 284 -15.54 4.56 10.30
N HIS A 285 -15.40 4.82 11.59
CA HIS A 285 -16.25 5.75 12.31
C HIS A 285 -15.96 7.19 11.87
N THR A 286 -14.69 7.55 11.73
CA THR A 286 -14.25 8.86 11.22
C THR A 286 -14.65 9.04 9.76
N LEU A 287 -14.47 8.03 8.90
CA LEU A 287 -14.95 8.02 7.51
C LEU A 287 -16.47 8.23 7.42
N ALA A 288 -17.25 7.55 8.29
CA ALA A 288 -18.70 7.69 8.31
C ALA A 288 -19.15 9.09 8.75
N LYS A 289 -18.52 9.65 9.79
CA LYS A 289 -18.81 11.02 10.26
C LYS A 289 -18.47 12.05 9.17
N ALA A 290 -17.30 11.95 8.53
CA ALA A 290 -16.90 12.81 7.41
C ALA A 290 -17.89 12.74 6.23
N THR A 291 -18.28 11.52 5.85
CA THR A 291 -19.25 11.31 4.77
C THR A 291 -20.62 11.91 5.10
N LYS A 292 -21.12 11.70 6.31
CA LYS A 292 -22.42 12.29 6.77
C LYS A 292 -22.40 13.80 6.80
N SER A 293 -21.30 14.42 7.24
CA SER A 293 -21.14 15.88 7.28
C SER A 293 -21.14 16.52 5.90
N GLY A 294 -20.88 15.73 4.83
CA GLY A 294 -20.70 16.26 3.47
C GLY A 294 -19.28 16.76 3.21
N MET A 295 -18.32 16.45 4.08
CA MET A 295 -16.91 16.72 3.84
C MET A 295 -16.39 15.84 2.69
N PRO A 296 -15.52 16.36 1.81
CA PRO A 296 -14.87 15.55 0.79
C PRO A 296 -14.05 14.41 1.38
N VAL A 297 -14.22 13.19 0.82
CA VAL A 297 -13.51 12.00 1.28
C VAL A 297 -12.93 11.24 0.10
N MET A 298 -11.66 10.85 0.21
CA MET A 298 -11.01 9.89 -0.70
C MET A 298 -10.40 8.75 0.11
N GLY A 299 -10.56 7.51 -0.37
CA GLY A 299 -9.93 6.32 0.21
C GLY A 299 -9.18 5.51 -0.84
N ILE A 300 -7.98 5.01 -0.49
CA ILE A 300 -7.15 4.17 -1.37
C ILE A 300 -6.93 2.81 -0.71
N CYS A 301 -7.11 1.73 -1.48
CA CYS A 301 -6.81 0.34 -1.13
C CYS A 301 -7.50 -0.07 0.18
N LEU A 302 -6.81 -0.12 1.32
CA LEU A 302 -7.44 -0.38 2.62
C LEU A 302 -8.51 0.68 2.94
N GLY A 303 -8.27 1.97 2.66
CA GLY A 303 -9.26 3.03 2.83
C GLY A 303 -10.53 2.85 1.99
N HIS A 304 -10.44 2.23 0.79
CA HIS A 304 -11.60 1.81 0.01
C HIS A 304 -12.38 0.70 0.71
N GLN A 305 -11.69 -0.29 1.26
CA GLN A 305 -12.31 -1.42 1.94
C GLN A 305 -12.99 -0.97 3.25
N LEU A 306 -12.35 -0.07 4.01
CA LEU A 306 -12.93 0.52 5.22
C LEU A 306 -14.16 1.38 4.93
N MET A 307 -14.18 2.14 3.82
CA MET A 307 -15.38 2.86 3.37
C MET A 307 -16.49 1.89 2.94
N GLY A 308 -16.14 0.77 2.29
CA GLY A 308 -17.08 -0.30 1.96
C GLY A 308 -17.75 -0.83 3.22
N LEU A 309 -16.96 -1.19 4.25
CA LEU A 309 -17.45 -1.62 5.55
C LEU A 309 -18.30 -0.52 6.24
N ALA A 310 -17.85 0.74 6.23
CA ALA A 310 -18.59 1.86 6.79
C ALA A 310 -19.94 2.09 6.08
N SER A 311 -20.06 1.68 4.82
CA SER A 311 -21.30 1.75 4.01
C SER A 311 -22.17 0.50 4.10
N GLY A 312 -21.79 -0.48 4.93
CA GLY A 312 -22.58 -1.71 5.15
C GLY A 312 -22.28 -2.83 4.16
N LEU A 313 -21.20 -2.72 3.37
CA LEU A 313 -20.75 -3.80 2.49
C LEU A 313 -19.80 -4.74 3.24
N ARG A 314 -19.74 -6.00 2.78
CA ARG A 314 -18.79 -6.98 3.30
C ARG A 314 -17.48 -6.94 2.53
N THR A 315 -16.42 -7.40 3.18
CA THR A 315 -15.14 -7.67 2.54
C THR A 315 -14.88 -9.17 2.48
N TYR A 316 -14.06 -9.58 1.52
CA TYR A 316 -13.69 -10.98 1.35
C TYR A 316 -12.24 -11.10 0.84
N LYS A 317 -11.58 -12.20 1.22
CA LYS A 317 -10.22 -12.49 0.77
C LYS A 317 -10.25 -13.05 -0.65
N LEU A 318 -9.45 -12.46 -1.53
CA LEU A 318 -9.21 -12.97 -2.88
C LEU A 318 -8.34 -14.22 -2.81
N ARG A 319 -8.48 -15.11 -3.79
CA ARG A 319 -7.74 -16.38 -3.81
C ARG A 319 -6.23 -16.17 -3.76
N TYR A 320 -5.70 -15.22 -4.53
CA TYR A 320 -4.27 -14.89 -4.55
C TYR A 320 -3.98 -13.37 -4.60
N GLY A 321 -5.04 -12.55 -4.52
CA GLY A 321 -4.94 -11.09 -4.57
C GLY A 321 -4.55 -10.53 -5.94
N HIS A 322 -4.52 -9.21 -6.03
CA HIS A 322 -4.00 -8.47 -7.18
C HIS A 322 -2.71 -7.76 -6.76
N ARG A 323 -1.57 -8.12 -7.41
CA ARG A 323 -0.27 -7.49 -7.14
C ARG A 323 0.51 -7.34 -8.43
N GLY A 324 0.83 -6.08 -8.75
CA GLY A 324 1.58 -5.73 -9.95
C GLY A 324 1.06 -4.49 -10.66
N GLY A 325 1.84 -3.94 -11.59
CA GLY A 325 1.56 -2.71 -12.33
C GLY A 325 0.85 -2.93 -13.68
N ASN A 326 0.14 -4.03 -13.87
CA ASN A 326 -0.45 -4.42 -15.15
C ASN A 326 -1.93 -4.82 -15.06
N GLN A 327 -2.65 -4.30 -14.07
CA GLN A 327 -4.04 -4.62 -13.83
C GLN A 327 -4.97 -3.66 -14.58
N PRO A 328 -5.79 -4.14 -15.54
CA PRO A 328 -6.72 -3.30 -16.28
C PRO A 328 -7.99 -3.03 -15.47
N VAL A 329 -8.32 -1.77 -15.27
CA VAL A 329 -9.53 -1.32 -14.56
C VAL A 329 -10.43 -0.54 -15.50
N LEU A 330 -11.69 -0.93 -15.56
CA LEU A 330 -12.74 -0.28 -16.37
C LEU A 330 -13.51 0.71 -15.50
N ASP A 331 -13.51 1.98 -15.91
CA ASP A 331 -14.44 3.00 -15.43
C ASP A 331 -15.82 2.77 -16.06
N LEU A 332 -16.83 2.49 -15.25
CA LEU A 332 -18.19 2.18 -15.73
C LEU A 332 -18.93 3.38 -16.28
N GLN A 333 -18.58 4.61 -15.87
CA GLN A 333 -19.20 5.85 -16.40
C GLN A 333 -18.59 6.26 -17.73
N THR A 334 -17.25 6.37 -17.80
CA THR A 334 -16.56 6.84 -19.00
C THR A 334 -16.29 5.74 -20.02
N ARG A 335 -16.42 4.46 -19.62
CA ARG A 335 -16.11 3.27 -20.42
C ARG A 335 -14.64 3.17 -20.85
N LYS A 336 -13.77 3.89 -20.19
CA LYS A 336 -12.31 3.84 -20.41
C LYS A 336 -11.68 2.78 -19.54
N VAL A 337 -10.61 2.18 -20.05
CA VAL A 337 -9.76 1.25 -19.30
C VAL A 337 -8.44 1.96 -19.01
N SER A 338 -8.04 1.93 -17.76
CA SER A 338 -6.71 2.35 -17.29
C SER A 338 -5.90 1.12 -16.87
N ILE A 339 -4.61 1.15 -17.07
CA ILE A 339 -3.70 0.15 -16.50
C ILE A 339 -3.26 0.66 -15.15
N THR A 340 -3.39 -0.18 -14.12
CA THR A 340 -3.22 0.25 -12.73
C THR A 340 -2.17 -0.57 -11.99
N SER A 341 -1.58 0.04 -10.96
CA SER A 341 -0.78 -0.64 -9.96
C SER A 341 -1.68 -1.12 -8.83
N GLN A 342 -1.51 -2.36 -8.40
CA GLN A 342 -2.31 -2.97 -7.34
C GLN A 342 -1.45 -3.77 -6.37
N ASN A 343 -1.83 -3.74 -5.10
CA ASN A 343 -1.26 -4.58 -4.04
C ASN A 343 -2.30 -4.80 -2.95
N HIS A 344 -3.22 -5.75 -3.17
CA HIS A 344 -4.25 -6.09 -2.17
C HIS A 344 -4.62 -7.56 -2.21
N GLY A 345 -4.94 -8.11 -1.03
CA GLY A 345 -5.43 -9.48 -0.83
C GLY A 345 -6.93 -9.56 -0.59
N PHE A 346 -7.59 -8.44 -0.31
CA PHE A 346 -9.00 -8.34 0.00
C PHE A 346 -9.72 -7.46 -1.02
N ALA A 347 -11.04 -7.67 -1.14
CA ALA A 347 -11.93 -6.89 -2.00
C ALA A 347 -13.26 -6.62 -1.29
N VAL A 348 -13.96 -5.58 -1.76
CA VAL A 348 -15.31 -5.24 -1.30
C VAL A 348 -16.33 -5.96 -2.18
N GLU A 349 -17.43 -6.46 -1.59
CA GLU A 349 -18.53 -7.05 -2.35
C GLU A 349 -19.20 -6.03 -3.28
N ASP A 350 -19.67 -6.51 -4.43
CA ASP A 350 -20.53 -5.69 -5.31
C ASP A 350 -21.91 -5.55 -4.61
N PRO A 351 -22.40 -4.32 -4.34
CA PRO A 351 -23.66 -4.10 -3.62
C PRO A 351 -24.89 -4.71 -4.31
N VAL A 352 -24.78 -5.05 -5.59
CA VAL A 352 -25.87 -5.65 -6.38
C VAL A 352 -25.66 -7.15 -6.62
N LYS A 353 -24.41 -7.56 -6.87
CA LYS A 353 -24.07 -8.93 -7.28
C LYS A 353 -23.48 -9.76 -6.15
N GLY A 354 -23.13 -9.12 -5.03
CA GLY A 354 -22.46 -9.79 -3.92
C GLY A 354 -20.97 -10.07 -4.18
N MET A 355 -20.42 -11.04 -3.47
CA MET A 355 -18.99 -11.38 -3.55
C MET A 355 -18.65 -12.09 -4.86
N LEU A 356 -17.53 -11.65 -5.48
CA LEU A 356 -16.98 -12.24 -6.70
C LEU A 356 -15.65 -12.95 -6.37
N ALA A 357 -15.45 -14.14 -6.95
CA ALA A 357 -14.22 -14.93 -6.82
C ALA A 357 -13.59 -14.99 -5.40
N PRO A 358 -14.36 -15.21 -4.32
CA PRO A 358 -13.85 -15.20 -2.96
C PRO A 358 -12.87 -16.37 -2.71
N HIS A 359 -12.00 -16.20 -1.70
CA HIS A 359 -11.22 -17.29 -1.15
C HIS A 359 -12.16 -18.36 -0.54
N PRO A 360 -11.77 -19.65 -0.46
CA PRO A 360 -12.58 -20.71 0.14
C PRO A 360 -13.08 -20.45 1.57
N SER A 361 -12.41 -19.58 2.33
CA SER A 361 -12.86 -19.15 3.67
C SER A 361 -14.14 -18.29 3.66
N GLY A 362 -14.58 -17.81 2.51
CA GLY A 362 -15.79 -16.99 2.38
C GLY A 362 -15.61 -15.51 2.72
N ALA A 363 -16.67 -14.87 3.23
CA ALA A 363 -16.63 -13.49 3.65
C ALA A 363 -15.84 -13.32 4.95
N ASN A 364 -14.97 -12.31 5.02
CA ASN A 364 -14.20 -12.01 6.21
C ASN A 364 -15.02 -11.20 7.24
N SER A 365 -16.00 -10.44 6.76
CA SER A 365 -16.98 -9.76 7.60
C SER A 365 -18.33 -10.48 7.56
N GLY A 366 -19.00 -10.59 8.70
CA GLY A 366 -20.40 -11.04 8.80
C GLY A 366 -21.37 -10.01 8.21
N GLU A 367 -22.61 -9.95 8.75
CA GLU A 367 -23.50 -8.81 8.48
C GLU A 367 -22.87 -7.52 8.99
N VAL A 368 -22.83 -6.48 8.14
CA VAL A 368 -22.20 -5.19 8.44
C VAL A 368 -23.28 -4.13 8.42
N GLU A 369 -23.42 -3.42 9.55
CA GLU A 369 -24.32 -2.29 9.64
C GLU A 369 -23.72 -1.07 8.92
N SER A 370 -24.54 -0.37 8.13
CA SER A 370 -24.13 0.86 7.47
C SER A 370 -23.96 2.00 8.49
N LEU A 371 -22.73 2.40 8.72
CA LEU A 371 -22.41 3.57 9.53
C LEU A 371 -22.65 4.88 8.78
N THR A 372 -22.44 4.91 7.46
CA THR A 372 -22.65 6.12 6.64
C THR A 372 -24.14 6.44 6.45
N GLY A 373 -25.00 5.42 6.42
CA GLY A 373 -26.41 5.56 6.03
C GLY A 373 -26.58 6.07 4.58
N CYS A 374 -25.53 6.00 3.78
CA CYS A 374 -25.55 6.41 2.38
C CYS A 374 -25.42 5.22 1.45
N ASP A 375 -26.13 5.25 0.33
CA ASP A 375 -25.95 4.27 -0.74
C ASP A 375 -24.61 4.51 -1.45
N VAL A 376 -24.02 3.44 -1.93
CA VAL A 376 -22.83 3.48 -2.79
C VAL A 376 -23.13 2.89 -4.16
N GLU A 377 -22.36 3.30 -5.15
CA GLU A 377 -22.39 2.68 -6.47
C GLU A 377 -20.98 2.29 -6.92
N VAL A 378 -20.90 1.17 -7.66
CA VAL A 378 -19.63 0.72 -8.23
C VAL A 378 -19.25 1.62 -9.39
N ARG A 379 -18.11 2.31 -9.24
CA ARG A 379 -17.53 3.16 -10.27
C ARG A 379 -16.53 2.42 -11.14
N PHE A 380 -15.64 1.65 -10.50
CA PHE A 380 -14.54 0.97 -11.16
C PHE A 380 -14.60 -0.54 -10.91
N ILE A 381 -14.25 -1.32 -11.93
CA ILE A 381 -14.16 -2.78 -11.84
C ILE A 381 -12.90 -3.28 -12.53
N ASN A 382 -12.30 -4.34 -12.01
CA ASN A 382 -11.22 -5.06 -12.68
C ASN A 382 -11.75 -5.68 -13.99
N ALA A 383 -11.07 -5.45 -15.09
CA ALA A 383 -11.52 -5.96 -16.39
C ALA A 383 -11.30 -7.47 -16.56
N ASN A 384 -10.42 -8.08 -15.74
CA ASN A 384 -10.10 -9.52 -15.81
C ASN A 384 -11.15 -10.37 -15.08
N ASP A 385 -11.51 -10.03 -13.84
CA ASP A 385 -12.32 -10.86 -12.96
C ASP A 385 -13.56 -10.17 -12.40
N ARG A 386 -13.76 -8.88 -12.71
CA ARG A 386 -14.91 -8.07 -12.32
C ARG A 386 -14.94 -7.69 -10.83
N THR A 387 -13.85 -7.87 -10.10
CA THR A 387 -13.69 -7.37 -8.72
C THR A 387 -14.01 -5.87 -8.67
N VAL A 388 -14.66 -5.43 -7.59
CA VAL A 388 -14.93 -4.00 -7.34
C VAL A 388 -13.62 -3.28 -7.09
N GLU A 389 -13.36 -2.26 -7.90
CA GLU A 389 -12.11 -1.49 -7.88
C GLU A 389 -12.33 -0.03 -7.47
N GLY A 390 -13.57 0.35 -7.17
CA GLY A 390 -13.88 1.66 -6.62
C GLY A 390 -15.36 1.94 -6.51
N LEU A 391 -15.67 2.79 -5.54
CA LEU A 391 -17.02 3.20 -5.15
C LEU A 391 -17.17 4.72 -5.18
N ASP A 392 -18.31 5.20 -5.66
CA ASP A 392 -18.79 6.56 -5.43
C ASP A 392 -19.90 6.51 -4.37
N VAL A 393 -19.88 7.44 -3.39
CA VAL A 393 -20.95 7.56 -2.39
C VAL A 393 -22.03 8.50 -2.92
N LYS A 394 -23.26 7.99 -3.06
CA LYS A 394 -24.35 8.75 -3.69
C LYS A 394 -24.72 9.99 -2.91
N GLY A 395 -24.75 11.14 -3.62
CA GLY A 395 -25.13 12.42 -3.04
C GLY A 395 -24.13 13.00 -2.01
N ARG A 396 -22.90 12.48 -2.01
CA ARG A 396 -21.81 12.94 -1.14
C ARG A 396 -20.53 13.16 -1.97
N PRO A 397 -19.68 14.14 -1.64
CA PRO A 397 -18.40 14.36 -2.29
C PRO A 397 -17.35 13.33 -1.84
N ALA A 398 -17.67 12.03 -1.95
CA ALA A 398 -16.85 10.96 -1.45
C ALA A 398 -16.72 9.83 -2.49
N PHE A 399 -15.49 9.38 -2.71
CA PHE A 399 -15.20 8.24 -3.58
C PHE A 399 -13.99 7.46 -3.07
N THR A 400 -13.90 6.20 -3.49
CA THR A 400 -12.77 5.35 -3.10
C THR A 400 -12.32 4.47 -4.25
N ILE A 401 -11.06 4.04 -4.21
CA ILE A 401 -10.42 3.20 -5.22
C ILE A 401 -9.58 2.11 -4.57
N GLN A 402 -9.63 0.90 -5.13
CA GLN A 402 -8.90 -0.26 -4.62
C GLN A 402 -7.44 -0.27 -5.05
N TYR A 403 -7.14 0.27 -6.22
CA TYR A 403 -5.81 0.33 -6.80
C TYR A 403 -5.05 1.59 -6.38
N HIS A 404 -3.77 1.68 -6.78
CA HIS A 404 -2.84 2.72 -6.37
C HIS A 404 -2.66 3.77 -7.47
N PRO A 405 -3.36 4.92 -7.42
CA PRO A 405 -3.24 5.99 -8.43
C PRO A 405 -1.90 6.73 -8.36
N GLU A 406 -1.24 6.70 -7.20
CA GLU A 406 0.10 7.22 -7.00
C GLU A 406 1.17 6.40 -7.71
N ALA A 407 0.84 5.16 -8.13
CA ALA A 407 1.77 4.19 -8.71
C ALA A 407 2.94 3.83 -7.76
N CYS A 408 4.16 3.94 -8.20
CA CYS A 408 5.40 3.67 -7.47
C CYS A 408 5.40 2.32 -6.71
N PRO A 409 5.65 1.19 -7.45
CA PRO A 409 5.90 1.14 -8.90
C PRO A 409 4.61 1.07 -9.72
N GLY A 410 4.71 1.42 -11.00
CA GLY A 410 3.63 1.17 -11.96
C GLY A 410 3.30 2.34 -12.87
N PRO A 411 2.24 2.18 -13.70
CA PRO A 411 1.77 3.19 -14.62
C PRO A 411 1.06 4.34 -13.88
N HIS A 412 1.10 5.54 -14.47
CA HIS A 412 0.51 6.75 -13.92
C HIS A 412 -0.87 7.09 -14.52
N ASP A 413 -1.52 6.18 -15.22
CA ASP A 413 -2.81 6.38 -15.89
C ASP A 413 -3.91 6.84 -14.92
N ALA A 414 -3.80 6.47 -13.65
CA ALA A 414 -4.78 6.76 -12.61
C ALA A 414 -4.49 8.02 -11.79
N ASN A 415 -3.31 8.65 -11.94
CA ASN A 415 -2.90 9.84 -11.19
C ASN A 415 -3.95 10.98 -11.21
N PRO A 416 -4.71 11.23 -12.31
CA PRO A 416 -5.77 12.23 -12.34
C PRO A 416 -6.89 12.07 -11.29
N LEU A 417 -6.93 10.97 -10.54
CA LEU A 417 -7.88 10.81 -9.43
C LEU A 417 -7.54 11.70 -8.23
N PHE A 418 -6.28 12.09 -8.05
CA PHE A 418 -5.91 13.12 -7.08
C PHE A 418 -6.45 14.49 -7.48
N ASP A 419 -6.47 14.80 -8.78
CA ASP A 419 -7.06 16.06 -9.28
C ASP A 419 -8.60 16.05 -9.11
N ARG A 420 -9.24 14.88 -9.28
CA ARG A 420 -10.66 14.72 -8.96
C ARG A 420 -10.94 15.01 -7.48
N PHE A 421 -10.07 14.54 -6.58
CA PHE A 421 -10.20 14.81 -5.15
C PHE A 421 -10.00 16.29 -4.85
N ALA A 422 -8.97 16.93 -5.42
CA ALA A 422 -8.72 18.37 -5.27
C ALA A 422 -9.94 19.20 -5.69
N LYS A 423 -10.53 18.88 -6.84
CA LYS A 423 -11.74 19.54 -7.32
C LYS A 423 -12.93 19.41 -6.38
N LEU A 424 -13.15 18.23 -5.78
CA LEU A 424 -14.22 18.06 -4.79
C LEU A 424 -13.98 18.93 -3.53
N VAL A 425 -12.73 19.09 -3.13
CA VAL A 425 -12.35 19.94 -1.99
C VAL A 425 -12.57 21.41 -2.33
N GLU A 426 -12.17 21.87 -3.50
CA GLU A 426 -12.41 23.23 -3.99
C GLU A 426 -13.91 23.58 -4.02
N GLU A 427 -14.74 22.72 -4.65
CA GLU A 427 -16.19 22.88 -4.70
C GLU A 427 -16.83 22.95 -3.29
N HIS A 428 -16.33 22.15 -2.35
CA HIS A 428 -16.78 22.18 -0.96
C HIS A 428 -16.42 23.51 -0.26
N MET A 429 -15.20 24.00 -0.47
CA MET A 429 -14.74 25.28 0.10
C MET A 429 -15.54 26.47 -0.43
N GLU A 430 -15.89 26.49 -1.71
CA GLU A 430 -16.75 27.53 -2.30
C GLU A 430 -18.12 27.56 -1.64
N VAL A 431 -18.76 26.39 -1.48
CA VAL A 431 -20.07 26.28 -0.78
C VAL A 431 -19.99 26.76 0.66
N LYS A 432 -18.89 26.41 1.37
CA LYS A 432 -18.64 26.83 2.77
C LYS A 432 -18.44 28.36 2.87
N ALA A 433 -17.77 28.98 1.90
CA ALA A 433 -17.58 30.43 1.84
C ALA A 433 -18.90 31.18 1.59
N ASP A 434 -19.70 30.71 0.65
CA ASP A 434 -21.01 31.28 0.33
C ASP A 434 -22.00 31.21 1.52
N ALA A 435 -21.94 30.12 2.28
CA ALA A 435 -22.77 29.94 3.48
C ALA A 435 -22.40 30.92 4.62
N LYS A 436 -21.13 31.33 4.74
CA LYS A 436 -20.64 32.31 5.72
C LYS A 436 -20.99 33.74 5.34
N THR A 437 -21.27 34.01 4.07
CA THR A 437 -21.56 35.36 3.56
C THR A 437 -23.07 35.70 3.57
N ARG A 438 -23.90 34.69 3.78
CA ARG A 438 -25.37 34.84 3.95
C ARG A 438 -25.76 34.85 5.40
#